data_46ecc23eb17aae3b43df6325f24d0e91
#
_entry.id   46ecc23eb17aae3b43df6325f24d0e91
#
_cell.length_a   1.000
_cell.length_b   1.000
_cell.length_c   1.000
_cell.angle_alpha   90.00
_cell.angle_beta   90.00
_cell.angle_gamma   90.00
#
_symmetry.space_group_name_H-M   'P 1'
#
loop_
_entity.id
_entity.type
_entity.pdbx_description
1 polymer ?
#
loop_
_entity_poly.entity_id
_entity_poly.type
_entity_poly.pdbx_seq_one_letter_code
_entity_poly.pdbx_strand_id
1 'polypeptide(L)'
;MIRGAVYRVDLGEARRGHEQRGRRYGLVVSPTDMALSVATIVPTSTQAQPAVFRPEIELGGVHTRFLVDQLRSIDVRFVHDEPAFFLHRDELEEVEVAVARYLGL
;
A
#
# COMPACT_ATOMS: atom_id res chain seq x y z
N MET A 1 4.42 10.10 9.54
CA MET A 1 3.83 9.25 8.49
C MET A 1 2.55 9.89 8.01
N ILE A 2 2.34 9.95 6.71
CA ILE A 2 1.21 10.67 6.12
C ILE A 2 0.27 9.66 5.45
N ARG A 3 -1.01 9.67 5.86
CA ARG A 3 -2.03 8.85 5.21
C ARG A 3 -2.20 9.32 3.75
N GLY A 4 -2.24 8.38 2.81
CA GLY A 4 -2.35 8.69 1.39
C GLY A 4 -1.01 8.89 0.69
N ALA A 5 0.10 8.79 1.43
CA ALA A 5 1.43 8.81 0.84
C ALA A 5 1.98 7.38 0.70
N VAL A 6 2.84 7.20 -0.29
CA VAL A 6 3.49 5.92 -0.58
C VAL A 6 4.91 5.96 0.00
N TYR A 7 5.23 4.96 0.79
CA TYR A 7 6.53 4.82 1.46
C TYR A 7 7.24 3.56 1.01
N ARG A 8 8.56 3.56 1.12
CA ARG A 8 9.31 2.30 1.06
C ARG A 8 9.04 1.56 2.37
N VAL A 9 8.67 0.28 2.25
CA VAL A 9 8.35 -0.58 3.39
C VAL A 9 9.13 -1.89 3.27
N ASP A 10 9.40 -2.51 4.40
CA ASP A 10 10.03 -3.82 4.46
C ASP A 10 9.01 -4.85 4.96
N LEU A 11 8.61 -5.76 4.09
CA LEU A 11 7.62 -6.79 4.39
C LEU A 11 8.28 -8.08 4.90
N GLY A 12 9.59 -8.08 5.09
CA GLY A 12 10.34 -9.25 5.54
C GLY A 12 10.61 -10.23 4.41
N GLU A 13 11.39 -11.25 4.71
CA GLU A 13 11.80 -12.24 3.71
C GLU A 13 10.89 -13.48 3.71
N ALA A 14 10.20 -13.76 4.81
CA ALA A 14 9.30 -14.91 4.89
C ALA A 14 8.12 -14.74 3.94
N ARG A 15 7.85 -15.78 3.17
CA ARG A 15 6.75 -15.79 2.21
C ARG A 15 5.89 -17.02 2.44
N ARG A 16 4.59 -16.79 2.55
CA ARG A 16 3.61 -17.88 2.60
C ARG A 16 2.69 -17.74 1.39
N GLY A 17 2.81 -18.69 0.46
CA GLY A 17 2.04 -18.67 -0.77
C GLY A 17 2.32 -17.43 -1.61
N HIS A 18 1.29 -16.66 -1.91
CA HIS A 18 1.36 -15.47 -2.76
C HIS A 18 1.51 -14.16 -1.99
N GLU A 19 1.81 -14.21 -0.69
CA GLU A 19 2.02 -13.00 0.09
C GLU A 19 3.22 -12.22 -0.42
N GLN A 20 3.10 -10.89 -0.45
CA GLN A 20 4.20 -10.01 -0.82
C GLN A 20 5.27 -10.03 0.26
N ARG A 21 6.53 -9.93 -0.17
CA ARG A 21 7.69 -9.92 0.72
C ARG A 21 8.74 -8.95 0.22
N GLY A 22 9.75 -8.73 1.04
CA GLY A 22 10.89 -7.90 0.70
C GLY A 22 10.58 -6.41 0.78
N ARG A 23 11.47 -5.63 0.20
CA ARG A 23 11.32 -4.17 0.17
C ARG A 23 10.44 -3.77 -0.98
N ARG A 24 9.39 -3.02 -0.68
CA ARG A 24 8.37 -2.61 -1.63
C ARG A 24 7.95 -1.18 -1.37
N TYR A 25 7.17 -0.62 -2.27
CA TYR A 25 6.41 0.58 -1.98
C TYR A 25 5.05 0.16 -1.42
N GLY A 26 4.58 0.90 -0.42
CA GLY A 26 3.28 0.66 0.19
C GLY A 26 2.57 1.96 0.49
N LEU A 27 1.27 1.99 0.23
CA LEU A 27 0.43 3.14 0.51
C LEU A 27 -0.09 3.05 1.95
N VAL A 28 0.12 4.10 2.75
CA VAL A 28 -0.42 4.16 4.11
C VAL A 28 -1.89 4.55 4.03
N VAL A 29 -2.77 3.69 4.53
CA VAL A 29 -4.22 3.91 4.53
C VAL A 29 -4.81 4.05 5.93
N SER A 30 -4.08 3.69 6.98
CA SER A 30 -4.53 3.89 8.36
C SER A 30 -4.40 5.35 8.78
N PRO A 31 -5.18 5.78 9.80
CA PRO A 31 -5.03 7.13 10.35
C PRO A 31 -3.62 7.38 10.88
N THR A 32 -3.14 8.61 10.75
CA THR A 32 -1.80 9.01 11.20
C THR A 32 -1.83 10.05 12.31
N ASP A 33 -3.02 10.42 12.76
CA ASP A 33 -3.25 11.31 13.89
C ASP A 33 -3.29 10.58 15.23
N MET A 34 -3.14 9.25 15.20
CA MET A 34 -3.07 8.41 16.40
C MET A 34 -1.67 7.83 16.53
N ALA A 35 -1.16 7.80 17.76
CA ALA A 35 0.17 7.24 18.03
C ALA A 35 0.07 5.71 18.10
N LEU A 36 0.01 5.07 16.94
CA LEU A 36 -0.06 3.62 16.82
C LEU A 36 1.32 3.04 16.54
N SER A 37 1.56 1.83 17.03
CA SER A 37 2.82 1.11 16.75
C SER A 37 2.80 0.38 15.41
N VAL A 38 1.64 0.30 14.77
CA VAL A 38 1.46 -0.34 13.47
C VAL A 38 0.79 0.61 12.49
N ALA A 39 1.06 0.42 11.21
CA ALA A 39 0.38 1.13 10.13
C ALA A 39 -0.19 0.10 9.17
N THR A 40 -1.39 0.37 8.66
CA THR A 40 -1.99 -0.47 7.63
C THR A 40 -1.60 0.07 6.26
N ILE A 41 -1.04 -0.81 5.45
CA ILE A 41 -0.54 -0.45 4.14
C ILE A 41 -1.14 -1.31 3.04
N VAL A 42 -1.21 -0.73 1.85
CA VAL A 42 -1.51 -1.45 0.61
C VAL A 42 -0.19 -1.62 -0.13
N PRO A 43 0.35 -2.84 -0.22
CA PRO A 43 1.58 -3.07 -0.97
C PRO A 43 1.38 -2.84 -2.45
N THR A 44 2.47 -2.61 -3.17
CA THR A 44 2.43 -2.38 -4.60
C THR A 44 3.28 -3.40 -5.35
N SER A 45 3.02 -3.54 -6.65
CA SER A 45 3.82 -4.37 -7.54
C SER A 45 3.74 -3.85 -8.96
N THR A 46 4.86 -3.88 -9.66
CA THR A 46 4.90 -3.55 -11.10
C THR A 46 4.66 -4.78 -11.97
N GLN A 47 4.61 -5.96 -11.39
CA GLN A 47 4.53 -7.23 -12.12
C GLN A 47 3.29 -8.08 -11.77
N ALA A 48 2.43 -7.59 -10.87
CA ALA A 48 1.26 -8.34 -10.47
C ALA A 48 0.24 -8.43 -11.62
N GLN A 49 -0.50 -9.54 -11.65
CA GLN A 49 -1.55 -9.74 -12.62
C GLN A 49 -2.71 -8.76 -12.37
N PRO A 50 -3.40 -8.31 -13.44
CA PRO A 50 -4.59 -7.48 -13.29
C PRO A 50 -5.67 -8.19 -12.47
N ALA A 51 -6.35 -7.42 -11.62
CA ALA A 51 -7.51 -7.90 -10.87
C ALA A 51 -8.36 -6.70 -10.47
N VAL A 52 -9.63 -6.96 -10.13
CA VAL A 52 -10.59 -5.91 -9.77
C VAL A 52 -10.10 -5.10 -8.56
N PHE A 53 -9.44 -5.76 -7.59
CA PHE A 53 -8.93 -5.11 -6.38
C PHE A 53 -7.46 -4.68 -6.51
N ARG A 54 -7.00 -4.42 -7.72
CA ARG A 54 -5.62 -4.01 -7.98
C ARG A 54 -5.57 -2.81 -8.91
N PRO A 55 -6.04 -1.63 -8.45
CA PRO A 55 -6.00 -0.43 -9.29
C PRO A 55 -4.58 -0.12 -9.74
N GLU A 56 -4.43 0.31 -10.98
CA GLU A 56 -3.14 0.67 -11.55
C GLU A 56 -2.99 2.17 -11.53
N ILE A 57 -1.90 2.64 -10.92
CA ILE A 57 -1.58 4.06 -10.78
C ILE A 57 -0.11 4.24 -11.15
N GLU A 58 0.21 5.30 -11.87
CA GLU A 58 1.59 5.63 -12.19
C GLU A 58 2.31 6.21 -10.99
N LEU A 59 3.45 5.61 -10.61
CA LEU A 59 4.35 6.15 -9.61
C LEU A 59 5.67 6.48 -10.29
N GLY A 60 6.01 7.77 -10.35
CA GLY A 60 7.25 8.19 -11.00
C GLY A 60 7.37 7.75 -12.45
N GLY A 61 6.27 7.70 -13.18
CA GLY A 61 6.24 7.25 -14.56
C GLY A 61 6.15 5.74 -14.77
N VAL A 62 6.04 4.97 -13.68
CA VAL A 62 5.96 3.50 -13.75
C VAL A 62 4.56 3.04 -13.38
N HIS A 63 3.93 2.26 -14.26
CA HIS A 63 2.63 1.66 -14.00
C HIS A 63 2.74 0.67 -12.86
N THR A 64 2.00 0.91 -11.78
CA THR A 64 2.11 0.18 -10.53
C THR A 64 0.72 -0.26 -10.08
N ARG A 65 0.58 -1.52 -9.72
CA ARG A 65 -0.68 -2.04 -9.17
C ARG A 65 -0.65 -1.96 -7.67
N PHE A 66 -1.76 -1.46 -7.11
CA PHE A 66 -1.95 -1.37 -5.68
C PHE A 66 -2.73 -2.60 -5.23
N LEU A 67 -2.04 -3.48 -4.49
CA LEU A 67 -2.54 -4.82 -4.17
C LEU A 67 -3.46 -4.76 -2.95
N VAL A 68 -4.68 -4.31 -3.14
CA VAL A 68 -5.67 -4.19 -2.07
C VAL A 68 -5.94 -5.54 -1.41
N ASP A 69 -5.89 -6.61 -2.18
CA ASP A 69 -6.05 -7.97 -1.66
C ASP A 69 -4.87 -8.43 -0.78
N GLN A 70 -3.80 -7.66 -0.72
CA GLN A 70 -2.63 -7.90 0.14
C GLN A 70 -2.53 -6.87 1.28
N LEU A 71 -3.61 -6.14 1.54
CA LEU A 71 -3.68 -5.16 2.61
C LEU A 71 -3.24 -5.78 3.93
N ARG A 72 -2.34 -5.12 4.67
CA ARG A 72 -1.84 -5.64 5.94
C ARG A 72 -1.31 -4.53 6.83
N SER A 73 -1.27 -4.82 8.14
CA SER A 73 -0.66 -3.92 9.11
C SER A 73 0.75 -4.39 9.41
N ILE A 74 1.68 -3.45 9.46
CA ILE A 74 3.08 -3.71 9.78
C ILE A 74 3.54 -2.76 10.89
N ASP A 75 4.56 -3.15 11.62
CA ASP A 75 5.20 -2.29 12.61
C ASP A 75 5.76 -1.05 11.90
N VAL A 76 5.55 0.13 12.50
CA VAL A 76 6.01 1.40 11.90
C VAL A 76 7.51 1.46 11.71
N ARG A 77 8.29 0.64 12.44
CA ARG A 77 9.74 0.54 12.23
C ARG A 77 10.12 0.11 10.83
N PHE A 78 9.22 -0.61 10.14
CA PHE A 78 9.47 -1.13 8.80
C PHE A 78 8.95 -0.22 7.70
N VAL A 79 8.51 0.99 8.07
CA VAL A 79 8.12 2.04 7.13
C VAL A 79 9.23 3.09 7.11
N HIS A 80 9.73 3.44 5.93
CA HIS A 80 10.78 4.46 5.80
C HIS A 80 10.27 5.82 6.32
N ASP A 81 11.16 6.65 6.85
CA ASP A 81 10.80 7.93 7.46
C ASP A 81 10.23 8.94 6.47
N GLU A 82 10.70 8.90 5.23
CA GLU A 82 10.31 9.86 4.20
C GLU A 82 9.35 9.22 3.20
N PRO A 83 8.28 9.92 2.79
CA PRO A 83 7.43 9.42 1.72
C PRO A 83 8.19 9.44 0.39
N ALA A 84 7.94 8.44 -0.44
CA ALA A 84 8.51 8.36 -1.79
C ALA A 84 7.61 9.05 -2.80
N PHE A 85 6.29 8.93 -2.65
CA PHE A 85 5.31 9.52 -3.55
C PHE A 85 4.08 9.96 -2.77
N PHE A 86 3.37 10.93 -3.32
CA PHE A 86 2.05 11.35 -2.84
C PHE A 86 1.03 11.06 -3.92
N LEU A 87 -0.04 10.35 -3.59
CA LEU A 87 -1.14 10.15 -4.52
C LEU A 87 -1.97 11.42 -4.64
N HIS A 88 -2.46 11.69 -5.83
CA HIS A 88 -3.49 12.70 -6.04
C HIS A 88 -4.77 12.23 -5.36
N ARG A 89 -5.67 13.17 -5.09
CA ARG A 89 -6.91 12.88 -4.38
C ARG A 89 -7.75 11.81 -5.08
N ASP A 90 -7.90 11.90 -6.39
CA ASP A 90 -8.67 10.96 -7.19
C ASP A 90 -8.02 9.58 -7.23
N GLU A 91 -6.68 9.52 -7.21
CA GLU A 91 -5.94 8.27 -7.15
C GLU A 91 -6.15 7.58 -5.80
N LEU A 92 -6.04 8.34 -4.71
CA LEU A 92 -6.28 7.81 -3.36
C LEU A 92 -7.73 7.31 -3.24
N GLU A 93 -8.69 8.06 -3.75
CA GLU A 93 -10.09 7.67 -3.74
C GLU A 93 -10.32 6.36 -4.48
N GLU A 94 -9.65 6.16 -5.62
CA GLU A 94 -9.73 4.91 -6.37
C GLU A 94 -9.27 3.72 -5.53
N VAL A 95 -8.18 3.87 -4.79
CA VAL A 95 -7.69 2.82 -3.89
C VAL A 95 -8.66 2.62 -2.73
N GLU A 96 -9.18 3.69 -2.15
CA GLU A 96 -10.14 3.61 -1.03
C GLU A 96 -11.42 2.88 -1.44
N VAL A 97 -11.93 3.14 -2.63
CA VAL A 97 -13.10 2.44 -3.15
C VAL A 97 -12.80 0.94 -3.31
N ALA A 98 -11.62 0.61 -3.82
CA ALA A 98 -11.21 -0.79 -3.97
C ALA A 98 -11.09 -1.49 -2.60
N VAL A 99 -10.53 -0.80 -1.60
CA VAL A 99 -10.44 -1.32 -0.22
C VAL A 99 -11.83 -1.60 0.34
N ALA A 100 -12.75 -0.64 0.21
CA ALA A 100 -14.11 -0.80 0.71
C ALA A 100 -14.81 -2.00 0.06
N ARG A 101 -14.68 -2.14 -1.24
CA ARG A 101 -15.27 -3.27 -1.98
C ARG A 101 -14.66 -4.60 -1.56
N TYR A 102 -13.35 -4.64 -1.42
CA TYR A 102 -12.65 -5.87 -1.03
C TYR A 102 -13.06 -6.32 0.37
N LEU A 103 -13.26 -5.38 1.29
CA LEU A 103 -13.66 -5.67 2.67
C LEU A 103 -15.17 -5.80 2.84
N GLY A 104 -15.95 -5.58 1.79
CA GLY A 104 -17.40 -5.69 1.85
C GLY A 104 -18.09 -4.54 2.57
N LEU A 105 -17.47 -3.39 2.56
CA LEU A 105 -18.01 -2.20 3.23
C LEU A 105 -18.93 -1.39 2.32
#